data_f68ddc22ebebd218fb48488c8d383ea4
#
_entry.id   f68ddc22ebebd218fb48488c8d383ea4
#
_cell.length_a   1.000
_cell.length_b   1.000
_cell.length_c   1.000
_cell.angle_alpha   90.00
_cell.angle_beta   90.00
_cell.angle_gamma   90.00
#
_symmetry.space_group_name_H-M   'P 1'
#
loop_
_entity.id
_entity.type
_entity.pdbx_description
1 polymer ?
#
loop_
_entity_poly.entity_id
_entity_poly.type
_entity_poly.pdbx_seq_one_letter_code
_entity_poly.pdbx_strand_id
1 'polypeptide(L)'
;VEGNEQQFAESSDWKNVRDVLDNFVVLSKKDNFRLVFVYAPSTPHVILPLVADKIPAQQLLNFSRFKQKNLQLDAETYKQQVLARLDAEENVWKSWCKESGIECVSTTRALRDAAAAGHQVYYTYDQHWTPEGNKVAANVLAAYFSESH
;
A
#
# COMPACT_ATOMS: atom_id res chain seq x y z
N VAL A 1 -14.40 8.57 -0.85
CA VAL A 1 -12.95 8.41 -0.71
C VAL A 1 -12.54 8.84 0.68
N GLU A 2 -12.86 10.06 1.11
CA GLU A 2 -12.51 10.59 2.44
C GLU A 2 -13.02 9.70 3.60
N GLY A 3 -14.24 9.14 3.51
CA GLY A 3 -14.77 8.27 4.55
C GLY A 3 -13.98 6.96 4.75
N ASN A 4 -13.30 6.47 3.73
CA ASN A 4 -12.47 5.27 3.82
C ASN A 4 -11.12 5.55 4.51
N GLU A 5 -10.52 6.70 4.23
CA GLU A 5 -9.28 7.15 4.88
C GLU A 5 -9.53 7.45 6.35
N GLN A 6 -10.62 8.16 6.68
CA GLN A 6 -10.99 8.42 8.07
C GLN A 6 -11.24 7.12 8.85
N GLN A 7 -12.00 6.18 8.28
CA GLN A 7 -12.25 4.89 8.90
C GLN A 7 -10.97 4.10 9.17
N PHE A 8 -10.00 4.13 8.24
CA PHE A 8 -8.71 3.49 8.44
C PHE A 8 -7.88 4.24 9.48
N ALA A 9 -7.81 5.57 9.42
CA ALA A 9 -7.07 6.40 10.38
C ALA A 9 -7.58 6.24 11.84
N GLU A 10 -8.86 5.94 12.02
CA GLU A 10 -9.46 5.69 13.33
C GLU A 10 -9.34 4.23 13.79
N SER A 11 -8.89 3.31 12.92
CA SER A 11 -8.80 1.89 13.22
C SER A 11 -7.73 1.58 14.28
N SER A 12 -7.94 0.49 15.03
CA SER A 12 -6.94 -0.04 15.95
C SER A 12 -5.65 -0.44 15.24
N ASP A 13 -5.77 -0.98 14.02
CA ASP A 13 -4.63 -1.44 13.24
C ASP A 13 -3.70 -0.28 12.87
N TRP A 14 -4.27 0.83 12.39
CA TRP A 14 -3.47 2.02 12.11
C TRP A 14 -2.87 2.62 13.40
N LYS A 15 -3.63 2.72 14.48
CA LYS A 15 -3.11 3.23 15.77
C LYS A 15 -1.90 2.44 16.25
N ASN A 16 -1.97 1.11 16.20
CA ASN A 16 -0.85 0.25 16.58
C ASN A 16 0.38 0.46 15.68
N VAL A 17 0.18 0.56 14.36
CA VAL A 17 1.27 0.85 13.41
C VAL A 17 1.86 2.22 13.68
N ARG A 18 1.03 3.24 13.84
CA ARG A 18 1.44 4.61 14.12
C ARG A 18 2.29 4.71 15.38
N ASP A 19 1.89 4.05 16.47
CA ASP A 19 2.66 4.04 17.71
C ASP A 19 4.09 3.51 17.51
N VAL A 20 4.25 2.46 16.69
CA VAL A 20 5.56 1.93 16.34
C VAL A 20 6.36 2.93 15.51
N LEU A 21 5.74 3.54 14.50
CA LEU A 21 6.38 4.53 13.64
C LEU A 21 6.82 5.76 14.44
N ASP A 22 5.97 6.27 15.34
CA ASP A 22 6.26 7.40 16.22
C ASP A 22 7.46 7.10 17.15
N ASN A 23 7.58 5.88 17.65
CA ASN A 23 8.74 5.45 18.42
C ASN A 23 10.04 5.48 17.60
N PHE A 24 10.02 5.07 16.33
CA PHE A 24 11.19 5.22 15.44
C PHE A 24 11.56 6.68 15.20
N VAL A 25 10.56 7.56 15.06
CA VAL A 25 10.79 9.02 14.93
C VAL A 25 11.48 9.59 16.18
N VAL A 26 11.01 9.19 17.36
CA VAL A 26 11.64 9.59 18.63
C VAL A 26 13.10 9.09 18.71
N LEU A 27 13.31 7.82 18.35
CA LEU A 27 14.64 7.21 18.37
C LEU A 27 15.60 7.91 17.40
N SER A 28 15.16 8.21 16.18
CA SER A 28 15.97 8.88 15.17
C SER A 28 16.43 10.27 15.64
N LYS A 29 15.54 11.01 16.30
CA LYS A 29 15.87 12.33 16.87
C LYS A 29 16.84 12.22 18.05
N LYS A 30 16.63 11.23 18.94
CA LYS A 30 17.46 10.98 20.11
C LYS A 30 18.90 10.62 19.72
N ASP A 31 19.04 9.70 18.76
CA ASP A 31 20.33 9.11 18.38
C ASP A 31 20.92 9.78 17.12
N ASN A 32 20.27 10.85 16.63
CA ASN A 32 20.70 11.69 15.51
C ASN A 32 21.07 10.92 14.24
N PHE A 33 20.13 10.04 13.78
CA PHE A 33 20.28 9.37 12.49
C PHE A 33 19.17 9.77 11.50
N ARG A 34 19.50 9.72 10.21
CA ARG A 34 18.51 9.93 9.14
C ARG A 34 17.57 8.73 9.07
N LEU A 35 16.27 8.99 9.17
CA LEU A 35 15.22 7.97 9.08
C LEU A 35 14.41 8.19 7.81
N VAL A 36 14.29 7.15 6.99
CA VAL A 36 13.46 7.15 5.78
C VAL A 36 12.54 5.93 5.85
N PHE A 37 11.23 6.15 5.77
CA PHE A 37 10.28 5.06 5.66
C PHE A 37 9.95 4.76 4.21
N VAL A 38 9.82 3.48 3.88
CA VAL A 38 9.46 3.01 2.55
C VAL A 38 8.12 2.29 2.61
N TYR A 39 7.15 2.75 1.82
CA TYR A 39 5.87 2.05 1.66
C TYR A 39 6.01 0.97 0.59
N ALA A 40 5.82 -0.28 1.02
CA ALA A 40 5.80 -1.46 0.17
C ALA A 40 4.33 -1.90 -0.01
N PRO A 41 3.70 -1.61 -1.15
CA PRO A 41 2.29 -1.93 -1.36
C PRO A 41 2.06 -3.44 -1.46
N SER A 42 0.86 -3.88 -1.07
CA SER A 42 0.43 -5.25 -1.27
C SER A 42 0.11 -5.54 -2.75
N THR A 43 0.11 -6.82 -3.15
CA THR A 43 -0.26 -7.23 -4.50
C THR A 43 -1.62 -6.68 -4.95
N PRO A 44 -2.71 -6.77 -4.14
CA PRO A 44 -3.99 -6.17 -4.52
C PRO A 44 -3.91 -4.66 -4.76
N HIS A 45 -3.13 -3.94 -3.95
CA HIS A 45 -2.98 -2.49 -4.06
C HIS A 45 -2.36 -2.08 -5.42
N VAL A 46 -1.43 -2.87 -5.94
CA VAL A 46 -0.78 -2.62 -7.24
C VAL A 46 -1.58 -3.18 -8.40
N ILE A 47 -2.02 -4.43 -8.30
CA ILE A 47 -2.53 -5.19 -9.46
C ILE A 47 -4.04 -5.00 -9.66
N LEU A 48 -4.83 -4.92 -8.57
CA LEU A 48 -6.28 -4.87 -8.71
C LEU A 48 -6.79 -3.69 -9.55
N PRO A 49 -6.27 -2.46 -9.44
CA PRO A 49 -6.68 -1.36 -10.32
C PRO A 49 -6.48 -1.63 -11.81
N LEU A 50 -5.45 -2.42 -12.17
CA LEU A 50 -5.11 -2.71 -13.56
C LEU A 50 -5.99 -3.78 -14.19
N VAL A 51 -6.63 -4.61 -13.37
CA VAL A 51 -7.43 -5.76 -13.82
C VAL A 51 -8.89 -5.70 -13.38
N ALA A 52 -9.28 -4.67 -12.65
CA ALA A 52 -10.60 -4.54 -12.05
C ALA A 52 -11.74 -4.72 -13.07
N ASP A 53 -11.59 -4.16 -14.26
CA ASP A 53 -12.60 -4.28 -15.33
C ASP A 53 -12.73 -5.70 -15.91
N LYS A 54 -11.67 -6.52 -15.73
CA LYS A 54 -11.61 -7.90 -16.24
C LYS A 54 -12.05 -8.94 -15.22
N ILE A 55 -12.13 -8.57 -13.94
CA ILE A 55 -12.52 -9.48 -12.86
C ILE A 55 -14.01 -9.31 -12.57
N PRO A 56 -14.85 -10.35 -12.75
CA PRO A 56 -16.25 -10.31 -12.33
C PRO A 56 -16.37 -10.04 -10.83
N ALA A 57 -17.26 -9.15 -10.44
CA ALA A 57 -17.46 -8.79 -9.03
C ALA A 57 -17.77 -10.02 -8.15
N GLN A 58 -18.53 -10.99 -8.68
CA GLN A 58 -18.83 -12.23 -7.96
C GLN A 58 -17.58 -13.07 -7.67
N GLN A 59 -16.60 -13.07 -8.58
CA GLN A 59 -15.34 -13.78 -8.37
C GLN A 59 -14.53 -13.14 -7.25
N LEU A 60 -14.45 -11.81 -7.22
CA LEU A 60 -13.77 -11.08 -6.16
C LEU A 60 -14.42 -11.32 -4.80
N LEU A 61 -15.76 -11.26 -4.73
CA LEU A 61 -16.51 -11.54 -3.51
C LEU A 61 -16.31 -12.98 -3.01
N ASN A 62 -16.34 -13.96 -3.91
CA ASN A 62 -16.11 -15.36 -3.55
C ASN A 62 -14.71 -15.60 -2.99
N PHE A 63 -13.71 -14.98 -3.57
CA PHE A 63 -12.33 -15.05 -3.06
C PHE A 63 -12.23 -14.48 -1.65
N SER A 64 -12.91 -13.38 -1.37
CA SER A 64 -12.90 -12.75 -0.05
C SER A 64 -13.70 -13.53 0.99
N ARG A 65 -14.84 -14.12 0.59
CA ARG A 65 -15.62 -15.00 1.47
C ARG A 65 -14.88 -16.27 1.90
N PHE A 66 -13.91 -16.71 1.14
CA PHE A 66 -13.04 -17.80 1.55
C PHE A 66 -12.26 -17.44 2.84
N LYS A 67 -11.91 -16.16 3.01
CA LYS A 67 -11.22 -15.64 4.20
C LYS A 67 -12.19 -15.08 5.26
N GLN A 68 -13.30 -14.50 4.83
CA GLN A 68 -14.30 -13.83 5.68
C GLN A 68 -15.70 -14.39 5.42
N LYS A 69 -16.06 -15.47 6.11
CA LYS A 69 -17.30 -16.25 5.88
C LYS A 69 -18.60 -15.45 6.06
N ASN A 70 -18.59 -14.32 6.75
CA ASN A 70 -19.79 -13.54 7.11
C ASN A 70 -20.00 -12.28 6.27
N LEU A 71 -19.36 -12.15 5.12
CA LEU A 71 -19.53 -11.00 4.23
C LEU A 71 -20.92 -11.03 3.58
N GLN A 72 -21.86 -10.19 4.09
CA GLN A 72 -23.23 -10.05 3.61
C GLN A 72 -23.35 -8.80 2.71
N LEU A 73 -22.59 -8.75 1.63
CA LEU A 73 -22.67 -7.70 0.62
C LEU A 73 -22.99 -8.31 -0.74
N ASP A 74 -23.69 -7.57 -1.58
CA ASP A 74 -23.76 -7.92 -3.00
C ASP A 74 -22.40 -7.70 -3.67
N ALA A 75 -22.17 -8.39 -4.77
CA ALA A 75 -20.85 -8.45 -5.38
C ALA A 75 -20.38 -7.10 -5.96
N GLU A 76 -21.31 -6.34 -6.57
CA GLU A 76 -20.94 -5.06 -7.16
C GLU A 76 -20.62 -4.02 -6.09
N THR A 77 -21.42 -3.91 -5.05
CA THR A 77 -21.16 -3.05 -3.90
C THR A 77 -19.83 -3.43 -3.25
N TYR A 78 -19.55 -4.73 -3.08
CA TYR A 78 -18.27 -5.19 -2.53
C TYR A 78 -17.09 -4.75 -3.40
N LYS A 79 -17.16 -4.99 -4.71
CA LYS A 79 -16.10 -4.59 -5.66
C LYS A 79 -15.84 -3.08 -5.62
N GLN A 80 -16.90 -2.28 -5.63
CA GLN A 80 -16.79 -0.82 -5.53
C GLN A 80 -16.13 -0.38 -4.23
N GLN A 81 -16.51 -0.96 -3.10
CA GLN A 81 -15.91 -0.64 -1.79
C GLN A 81 -14.43 -1.02 -1.73
N VAL A 82 -14.05 -2.18 -2.27
CA VAL A 82 -12.64 -2.61 -2.31
C VAL A 82 -11.82 -1.63 -3.13
N LEU A 83 -12.27 -1.29 -4.34
CA LEU A 83 -11.55 -0.35 -5.22
C LEU A 83 -11.43 1.05 -4.60
N ALA A 84 -12.48 1.52 -3.94
CA ALA A 84 -12.47 2.83 -3.27
C ALA A 84 -11.51 2.90 -2.07
N ARG A 85 -11.13 1.75 -1.50
CA ARG A 85 -10.26 1.67 -0.31
C ARG A 85 -8.81 1.37 -0.61
N LEU A 86 -8.45 1.04 -1.86
CA LEU A 86 -7.12 0.56 -2.20
C LEU A 86 -6.00 1.52 -1.80
N ASP A 87 -6.21 2.81 -1.95
CA ASP A 87 -5.21 3.83 -1.65
C ASP A 87 -5.34 4.41 -0.22
N ALA A 88 -6.37 4.02 0.54
CA ALA A 88 -6.67 4.63 1.85
C ALA A 88 -5.53 4.47 2.86
N GLU A 89 -4.95 3.26 2.95
CA GLU A 89 -3.82 2.99 3.86
C GLU A 89 -2.60 3.85 3.51
N GLU A 90 -2.25 3.90 2.23
CA GLU A 90 -1.11 4.68 1.76
C GLU A 90 -1.33 6.19 1.96
N ASN A 91 -2.55 6.69 1.73
CA ASN A 91 -2.87 8.10 1.91
C ASN A 91 -2.80 8.51 3.39
N VAL A 92 -3.30 7.68 4.30
CA VAL A 92 -3.19 7.91 5.75
C VAL A 92 -1.72 7.89 6.19
N TRP A 93 -0.93 6.93 5.68
CA TRP A 93 0.50 6.87 5.95
C TRP A 93 1.23 8.10 5.42
N LYS A 94 0.94 8.57 4.19
CA LYS A 94 1.51 9.80 3.62
C LYS A 94 1.16 11.04 4.44
N SER A 95 -0.06 11.12 4.95
CA SER A 95 -0.49 12.21 5.81
C SER A 95 0.32 12.22 7.11
N TRP A 96 0.48 11.05 7.74
CA TRP A 96 1.33 10.90 8.91
C TRP A 96 2.80 11.29 8.63
N CYS A 97 3.38 10.89 7.50
CA CYS A 97 4.73 11.28 7.09
C CYS A 97 4.89 12.80 7.06
N LYS A 98 3.92 13.48 6.43
CA LYS A 98 3.90 14.94 6.34
C LYS A 98 3.78 15.60 7.73
N GLU A 99 2.90 15.10 8.60
CA GLU A 99 2.70 15.59 9.96
C GLU A 99 3.96 15.40 10.84
N SER A 100 4.60 14.24 10.71
CA SER A 100 5.79 13.88 11.49
C SER A 100 7.06 14.57 11.00
N GLY A 101 7.05 15.13 9.78
CA GLY A 101 8.21 15.75 9.15
C GLY A 101 9.30 14.72 8.80
N ILE A 102 8.93 13.46 8.59
CA ILE A 102 9.85 12.36 8.29
C ILE A 102 9.86 12.09 6.78
N GLU A 103 11.01 11.72 6.28
CA GLU A 103 11.18 11.30 4.90
C GLU A 103 10.47 9.96 4.63
N CYS A 104 9.65 9.96 3.59
CA CYS A 104 8.85 8.79 3.23
C CYS A 104 8.85 8.60 1.71
N VAL A 105 9.06 7.36 1.28
CA VAL A 105 9.13 6.99 -0.14
C VAL A 105 8.10 5.90 -0.43
N SER A 106 7.22 6.13 -1.39
CA SER A 106 6.28 5.09 -1.86
C SER A 106 6.77 4.45 -3.15
N THR A 107 6.70 3.12 -3.21
CA THR A 107 7.02 2.34 -4.42
C THR A 107 5.77 2.01 -5.24
N THR A 108 4.57 2.38 -4.79
CA THR A 108 3.28 1.99 -5.38
C THR A 108 3.16 2.37 -6.85
N ARG A 109 3.44 3.63 -7.17
CA ARG A 109 3.31 4.13 -8.55
C ARG A 109 4.23 3.39 -9.51
N ALA A 110 5.52 3.28 -9.17
CA ALA A 110 6.50 2.62 -10.01
C ALA A 110 6.17 1.13 -10.24
N LEU A 111 5.70 0.43 -9.21
CA LEU A 111 5.25 -0.96 -9.33
C LEU A 111 3.99 -1.09 -10.19
N ARG A 112 3.02 -0.16 -10.08
CA ARG A 112 1.84 -0.12 -10.96
C ARG A 112 2.23 0.13 -12.41
N ASP A 113 3.12 1.09 -12.67
CA ASP A 113 3.58 1.43 -14.02
C ASP A 113 4.31 0.24 -14.66
N ALA A 114 5.19 -0.43 -13.92
CA ALA A 114 5.88 -1.64 -14.38
C ALA A 114 4.89 -2.79 -14.66
N ALA A 115 3.94 -3.03 -13.76
CA ALA A 115 2.91 -4.06 -13.97
C ALA A 115 2.01 -3.74 -15.17
N ALA A 116 1.63 -2.48 -15.38
CA ALA A 116 0.86 -2.03 -16.54
C ALA A 116 1.65 -2.23 -17.85
N ALA A 117 2.98 -2.12 -17.81
CA ALA A 117 3.87 -2.41 -18.93
C ALA A 117 4.09 -3.92 -19.19
N GLY A 118 3.46 -4.79 -18.40
CA GLY A 118 3.53 -6.24 -18.56
C GLY A 118 4.65 -6.95 -17.76
N HIS A 119 5.34 -6.22 -16.88
CA HIS A 119 6.34 -6.82 -16.00
C HIS A 119 5.68 -7.54 -14.82
N GLN A 120 6.14 -8.77 -14.54
CA GLN A 120 5.67 -9.49 -13.35
C GLN A 120 6.42 -8.98 -12.11
N VAL A 121 5.81 -8.07 -11.36
CA VAL A 121 6.43 -7.45 -10.16
C VAL A 121 6.16 -8.22 -8.86
N TYR A 122 5.15 -9.10 -8.85
CA TYR A 122 4.85 -10.01 -7.73
C TYR A 122 4.82 -11.45 -8.21
N TYR A 123 5.14 -12.40 -7.32
CA TYR A 123 4.92 -13.81 -7.59
C TYR A 123 3.41 -14.13 -7.63
N THR A 124 3.01 -15.09 -8.46
CA THR A 124 1.58 -15.40 -8.71
C THR A 124 0.85 -15.89 -7.46
N TYR A 125 1.52 -16.67 -6.63
CA TYR A 125 0.93 -17.33 -5.45
C TYR A 125 1.52 -16.84 -4.14
N ASP A 126 2.34 -15.80 -4.20
CA ASP A 126 3.06 -15.22 -3.09
C ASP A 126 2.96 -13.70 -3.18
N GLN A 127 2.88 -13.03 -2.03
CA GLN A 127 2.77 -11.56 -1.98
C GLN A 127 4.14 -10.86 -2.05
N HIS A 128 5.23 -11.62 -2.17
CA HIS A 128 6.57 -11.04 -2.29
C HIS A 128 6.86 -10.54 -3.71
N TRP A 129 7.72 -9.58 -3.78
CA TRP A 129 8.20 -9.05 -5.05
C TRP A 129 9.07 -10.09 -5.77
N THR A 130 8.93 -10.16 -7.08
CA THR A 130 9.87 -10.88 -7.95
C THR A 130 11.22 -10.13 -8.00
N PRO A 131 12.28 -10.69 -8.60
CA PRO A 131 13.50 -9.93 -8.88
C PRO A 131 13.24 -8.64 -9.65
N GLU A 132 12.27 -8.63 -10.57
CA GLU A 132 11.86 -7.41 -11.29
C GLU A 132 11.18 -6.39 -10.38
N GLY A 133 10.26 -6.83 -9.50
CA GLY A 133 9.64 -5.97 -8.50
C GLY A 133 10.67 -5.34 -7.55
N ASN A 134 11.63 -6.13 -7.07
CA ASN A 134 12.74 -5.63 -6.26
C ASN A 134 13.60 -4.60 -7.00
N LYS A 135 13.88 -4.83 -8.30
CA LYS A 135 14.62 -3.89 -9.15
C LYS A 135 13.87 -2.57 -9.30
N VAL A 136 12.55 -2.61 -9.53
CA VAL A 136 11.71 -1.40 -9.60
C VAL A 136 11.78 -0.62 -8.29
N ALA A 137 11.60 -1.28 -7.15
CA ALA A 137 11.69 -0.63 -5.84
C ALA A 137 13.10 -0.04 -5.58
N ALA A 138 14.16 -0.79 -5.92
CA ALA A 138 15.53 -0.31 -5.79
C ALA A 138 15.80 0.94 -6.64
N ASN A 139 15.28 1.01 -7.86
CA ASN A 139 15.42 2.19 -8.73
C ASN A 139 14.73 3.42 -8.14
N VAL A 140 13.54 3.26 -7.51
CA VAL A 140 12.85 4.35 -6.81
C VAL A 140 13.71 4.89 -5.67
N LEU A 141 14.28 4.01 -4.87
CA LEU A 141 15.14 4.40 -3.74
C LEU A 141 16.45 5.04 -4.22
N ALA A 142 17.08 4.48 -5.26
CA ALA A 142 18.30 5.05 -5.84
C ALA A 142 18.07 6.47 -6.35
N ALA A 143 16.96 6.72 -7.07
CA ALA A 143 16.59 8.05 -7.54
C ALA A 143 16.38 9.00 -6.35
N TYR A 144 15.59 8.59 -5.35
CA TYR A 144 15.32 9.39 -4.16
C TYR A 144 16.60 9.81 -3.44
N PHE A 145 17.53 8.88 -3.19
CA PHE A 145 18.79 9.18 -2.50
C PHE A 145 19.78 9.99 -3.35
N SER A 146 19.68 9.90 -4.68
CA SER A 146 20.53 10.71 -5.59
C SER A 146 20.10 12.16 -5.66
N GLU A 147 18.80 12.46 -5.50
CA GLU A 147 18.25 13.82 -5.52
C GLU A 147 18.38 14.54 -4.17
N SER A 148 18.64 13.80 -3.10
CA SER A 148 18.69 14.32 -1.71
C SER A 148 20.08 14.78 -1.27
N HIS A 149 21.00 15.02 -2.21
CA HIS A 149 22.38 15.50 -1.94
C HIS A 149 22.64 16.88 -2.53
#